data_fb537944c6689cf595fddda77408fad6
#
_entry.id   fb537944c6689cf595fddda77408fad6
#
_cell.length_a   1.000
_cell.length_b   1.000
_cell.length_c   1.000
_cell.angle_alpha   90.00
_cell.angle_beta   90.00
_cell.angle_gamma   90.00
#
_symmetry.space_group_name_H-M   'P 1'
#
loop_
_entity.id
_entity.type
_entity.pdbx_description
1 polymer ?
#
loop_
_entity_poly.entity_id
_entity_poly.type
_entity_poly.pdbx_seq_one_letter_code
_entity_poly.pdbx_strand_id
1 'polypeptide(L)'
;ALEGGVGALATSSGQAAITYSILNIAKAGDEIVSASSLYGGTYNLFRYTLPKLGIKVKFVDPSDPENFRKAITDRTRAVYGELIGNPKLDVLDVESVADIAHEAGIPLIVDNTFATPYLCRPFDFGADIIIHSATKFIGGHGTSIGGVIVDSGKFDWTNGKFPELTEP
;
A
#
# COMPACT_ATOMS: atom_id res chain seq x y z
N ALA A 1 0.98 16.63 5.53
CA ALA A 1 0.10 17.79 5.27
C ALA A 1 -0.50 17.74 3.86
N LEU A 2 0.29 17.51 2.80
CA LEU A 2 -0.23 17.54 1.41
C LEU A 2 -1.26 16.44 1.14
N GLU A 3 -1.03 15.22 1.64
CA GLU A 3 -1.99 14.10 1.52
C GLU A 3 -3.17 14.23 2.51
N GLY A 4 -3.08 15.07 3.53
CA GLY A 4 -4.11 15.17 4.57
C GLY A 4 -3.97 14.15 5.71
N GLY A 5 -2.87 13.39 5.79
CA GLY A 5 -2.62 12.43 6.86
C GLY A 5 -2.24 13.05 8.20
N VAL A 6 -2.34 12.26 9.26
CA VAL A 6 -2.03 12.66 10.65
C VAL A 6 -0.55 12.52 10.98
N GLY A 7 0.16 11.62 10.30
CA GLY A 7 1.58 11.35 10.51
C GLY A 7 2.28 10.97 9.22
N ALA A 8 3.59 11.21 9.16
CA ALA A 8 4.41 10.78 8.04
C ALA A 8 5.82 10.40 8.49
N LEU A 9 6.39 9.38 7.85
CA LEU A 9 7.75 8.90 8.05
C LEU A 9 8.54 9.04 6.75
N ALA A 10 9.64 9.78 6.78
CA ALA A 10 10.60 9.80 5.69
C ALA A 10 11.49 8.55 5.73
N THR A 11 11.77 7.99 4.55
CA THR A 11 12.59 6.79 4.38
C THR A 11 13.64 7.00 3.30
N SER A 12 14.60 6.09 3.21
CA SER A 12 15.71 6.18 2.25
C SER A 12 15.30 6.02 0.78
N SER A 13 14.12 5.44 0.50
CA SER A 13 13.59 5.23 -0.85
C SER A 13 12.13 4.82 -0.82
N GLY A 14 11.44 4.87 -1.98
CA GLY A 14 10.09 4.31 -2.12
C GLY A 14 10.05 2.81 -1.81
N GLN A 15 11.08 2.05 -2.21
CA GLN A 15 11.17 0.62 -1.86
C GLN A 15 11.28 0.38 -0.35
N ALA A 16 12.06 1.21 0.37
CA ALA A 16 12.12 1.16 1.83
C ALA A 16 10.75 1.49 2.45
N ALA A 17 10.06 2.51 1.93
CA ALA A 17 8.72 2.87 2.39
C ALA A 17 7.73 1.69 2.24
N ILE A 18 7.68 1.05 1.07
CA ILE A 18 6.84 -0.13 0.83
C ILE A 18 7.21 -1.27 1.78
N THR A 19 8.51 -1.58 1.88
CA THR A 19 8.98 -2.68 2.73
C THR A 19 8.61 -2.47 4.19
N TYR A 20 8.83 -1.28 4.72
CA TYR A 20 8.53 -0.97 6.12
C TYR A 20 7.02 -0.99 6.40
N SER A 21 6.20 -0.46 5.49
CA SER A 21 4.74 -0.52 5.63
C SER A 21 4.24 -1.96 5.72
N ILE A 22 4.76 -2.87 4.88
CA ILE A 22 4.35 -4.27 4.91
C ILE A 22 4.89 -5.00 6.15
N LEU A 23 6.18 -4.86 6.47
CA LEU A 23 6.80 -5.58 7.59
C LEU A 23 6.30 -5.11 8.96
N ASN A 24 5.73 -3.91 9.04
CA ASN A 24 5.14 -3.41 10.28
C ASN A 24 3.80 -4.10 10.62
N ILE A 25 3.09 -4.63 9.63
CA ILE A 25 1.74 -5.17 9.79
C ILE A 25 1.59 -6.64 9.40
N ALA A 26 2.62 -7.24 8.79
CA ALA A 26 2.61 -8.63 8.34
C ALA A 26 3.89 -9.36 8.75
N LYS A 27 3.72 -10.61 9.17
CA LYS A 27 4.78 -11.52 9.61
C LYS A 27 4.75 -12.84 8.83
N ALA A 28 5.70 -13.72 9.08
CA ALA A 28 5.72 -15.06 8.47
C ALA A 28 4.39 -15.80 8.70
N GLY A 29 3.81 -16.33 7.63
CA GLY A 29 2.51 -16.97 7.59
C GLY A 29 1.36 -16.07 7.14
N ASP A 30 1.55 -14.75 7.14
CA ASP A 30 0.56 -13.78 6.66
C ASP A 30 0.57 -13.62 5.13
N GLU A 31 -0.47 -12.97 4.62
CA GLU A 31 -0.68 -12.74 3.20
C GLU A 31 -0.93 -11.25 2.92
N ILE A 32 -0.53 -10.79 1.74
CA ILE A 32 -0.88 -9.49 1.16
C ILE A 32 -1.62 -9.74 -0.15
N VAL A 33 -2.70 -9.04 -0.41
CA VAL A 33 -3.37 -9.01 -1.71
C VAL A 33 -2.94 -7.74 -2.43
N SER A 34 -2.38 -7.89 -3.63
CA SER A 34 -1.80 -6.78 -4.40
C SER A 34 -2.37 -6.71 -5.79
N ALA A 35 -2.60 -5.50 -6.29
CA ALA A 35 -2.76 -5.29 -7.73
C ALA A 35 -1.55 -5.88 -8.48
N SER A 36 -1.79 -6.35 -9.71
CA SER A 36 -0.74 -6.93 -10.58
C SER A 36 -0.01 -5.88 -11.43
N SER A 37 -0.60 -4.69 -11.60
CA SER A 37 -0.02 -3.58 -12.35
C SER A 37 0.86 -2.75 -11.42
N LEU A 38 2.14 -3.13 -11.32
CA LEU A 38 3.10 -2.57 -10.37
C LEU A 38 4.41 -2.19 -11.03
N TYR A 39 5.09 -1.20 -10.46
CA TYR A 39 6.50 -0.94 -10.72
C TYR A 39 7.33 -2.20 -10.54
N GLY A 40 8.28 -2.45 -11.45
CA GLY A 40 9.08 -3.68 -11.45
C GLY A 40 9.82 -3.97 -10.15
N GLY A 41 10.29 -2.92 -9.44
CA GLY A 41 10.91 -3.07 -8.12
C GLY A 41 9.92 -3.57 -7.06
N THR A 42 8.71 -3.05 -7.05
CA THR A 42 7.63 -3.48 -6.15
C THR A 42 7.20 -4.92 -6.47
N TYR A 43 7.05 -5.24 -7.75
CA TYR A 43 6.76 -6.60 -8.17
C TYR A 43 7.82 -7.58 -7.69
N ASN A 44 9.12 -7.24 -7.86
CA ASN A 44 10.22 -8.10 -7.42
C ASN A 44 10.26 -8.24 -5.90
N LEU A 45 10.02 -7.17 -5.14
CA LEU A 45 9.90 -7.23 -3.68
C LEU A 45 8.80 -8.22 -3.27
N PHE A 46 7.62 -8.12 -3.88
CA PHE A 46 6.46 -8.94 -3.55
C PHE A 46 6.59 -10.38 -4.02
N ARG A 47 7.15 -10.59 -5.21
CA ARG A 47 7.25 -11.91 -5.83
C ARG A 47 8.39 -12.76 -5.28
N TYR A 48 9.51 -12.11 -4.93
CA TYR A 48 10.75 -12.85 -4.62
C TYR A 48 11.30 -12.56 -3.23
N THR A 49 11.13 -11.38 -2.68
CA THR A 49 11.73 -11.00 -1.38
C THR A 49 10.81 -11.33 -0.21
N LEU A 50 9.56 -10.87 -0.21
CA LEU A 50 8.62 -11.13 0.87
C LEU A 50 8.38 -12.63 1.12
N PRO A 51 8.31 -13.50 0.08
CA PRO A 51 8.19 -14.95 0.32
C PRO A 51 9.38 -15.56 1.08
N LYS A 52 10.59 -15.01 0.95
CA LYS A 52 11.74 -15.46 1.75
C LYS A 52 11.60 -15.11 3.24
N LEU A 53 10.78 -14.11 3.55
CA LEU A 53 10.41 -13.72 4.91
C LEU A 53 9.13 -14.43 5.40
N GLY A 54 8.60 -15.36 4.59
CA GLY A 54 7.41 -16.13 4.93
C GLY A 54 6.09 -15.39 4.67
N ILE A 55 6.10 -14.21 4.04
CA ILE A 55 4.91 -13.44 3.69
C ILE A 55 4.52 -13.76 2.25
N LYS A 56 3.30 -14.25 2.05
CA LYS A 56 2.80 -14.58 0.72
C LYS A 56 2.10 -13.38 0.08
N VAL A 57 2.34 -13.14 -1.20
CA VAL A 57 1.61 -12.11 -1.94
C VAL A 57 0.76 -12.75 -3.05
N LYS A 58 -0.52 -12.38 -3.09
CA LYS A 58 -1.46 -12.75 -4.13
C LYS A 58 -1.68 -11.56 -5.05
N PHE A 59 -1.31 -11.73 -6.32
CA PHE A 59 -1.52 -10.71 -7.34
C PHE A 59 -2.89 -10.89 -7.99
N VAL A 60 -3.64 -9.79 -8.13
CA VAL A 60 -4.95 -9.75 -8.78
C VAL A 60 -4.99 -8.69 -9.89
N ASP A 61 -5.85 -8.89 -10.86
CA ASP A 61 -6.12 -7.88 -11.88
C ASP A 61 -6.93 -6.74 -11.24
N PRO A 62 -6.42 -5.49 -11.21
CA PRO A 62 -7.09 -4.36 -10.57
C PRO A 62 -8.28 -3.81 -11.37
N SER A 63 -8.53 -4.30 -12.59
CA SER A 63 -9.64 -3.82 -13.44
C SER A 63 -11.02 -4.16 -12.89
N ASP A 64 -11.12 -5.15 -11.99
CA ASP A 64 -12.34 -5.53 -11.29
C ASP A 64 -12.04 -5.59 -9.77
N PRO A 65 -12.59 -4.68 -8.94
CA PRO A 65 -12.40 -4.68 -7.49
C PRO A 65 -12.75 -6.01 -6.82
N GLU A 66 -13.71 -6.76 -7.36
CA GLU A 66 -14.11 -8.07 -6.83
C GLU A 66 -12.97 -9.12 -6.87
N ASN A 67 -11.96 -8.91 -7.69
CA ASN A 67 -10.77 -9.77 -7.68
C ASN A 67 -9.99 -9.67 -6.37
N PHE A 68 -9.96 -8.48 -5.75
CA PHE A 68 -9.38 -8.31 -4.41
C PHE A 68 -10.19 -9.08 -3.37
N ARG A 69 -11.54 -8.93 -3.38
CA ARG A 69 -12.43 -9.64 -2.46
C ARG A 69 -12.22 -11.15 -2.50
N LYS A 70 -12.18 -11.74 -3.70
CA LYS A 70 -11.98 -13.18 -3.92
C LYS A 70 -10.62 -13.69 -3.43
N ALA A 71 -9.60 -12.83 -3.38
CA ALA A 71 -8.24 -13.19 -2.99
C ALA A 71 -8.00 -13.06 -1.48
N ILE A 72 -8.79 -12.24 -0.77
CA ILE A 72 -8.67 -12.02 0.68
C ILE A 72 -8.99 -13.31 1.45
N THR A 73 -8.23 -13.57 2.51
CA THR A 73 -8.43 -14.66 3.47
C THR A 73 -8.20 -14.15 4.89
N ASP A 74 -8.45 -14.99 5.89
CA ASP A 74 -8.19 -14.67 7.31
C ASP A 74 -6.72 -14.32 7.60
N ARG A 75 -5.80 -14.75 6.74
CA ARG A 75 -4.37 -14.42 6.85
C ARG A 75 -3.97 -13.14 6.13
N THR A 76 -4.86 -12.52 5.38
CA THR A 76 -4.57 -11.27 4.68
C THR A 76 -4.46 -10.13 5.69
N ARG A 77 -3.38 -9.34 5.59
CA ARG A 77 -3.08 -8.21 6.49
C ARG A 77 -3.21 -6.85 5.82
N ALA A 78 -3.13 -6.79 4.50
CA ALA A 78 -3.36 -5.55 3.75
C ALA A 78 -3.75 -5.85 2.31
N VAL A 79 -4.40 -4.86 1.70
CA VAL A 79 -4.49 -4.71 0.25
C VAL A 79 -3.50 -3.66 -0.20
N TYR A 80 -2.84 -3.87 -1.34
CA TYR A 80 -1.86 -2.94 -1.90
C TYR A 80 -2.14 -2.66 -3.37
N GLY A 81 -1.99 -1.40 -3.79
CA GLY A 81 -2.04 -1.02 -5.20
C GLY A 81 -1.29 0.28 -5.49
N GLU A 82 -0.90 0.47 -6.75
CA GLU A 82 -0.47 1.77 -7.26
C GLU A 82 -1.69 2.51 -7.78
N LEU A 83 -1.85 3.80 -7.43
CA LEU A 83 -2.99 4.59 -7.90
C LEU A 83 -3.03 4.66 -9.43
N ILE A 84 -1.86 4.84 -10.03
CA ILE A 84 -1.64 4.73 -11.48
C ILE A 84 -0.65 3.59 -11.68
N GLY A 85 -1.15 2.47 -12.19
CA GLY A 85 -0.39 1.24 -12.35
C GLY A 85 0.76 1.36 -13.36
N ASN A 86 1.85 0.66 -13.11
CA ASN A 86 3.04 0.67 -13.95
C ASN A 86 3.31 -0.74 -14.53
N PRO A 87 3.40 -0.95 -15.84
CA PRO A 87 3.46 0.07 -16.90
C PRO A 87 2.13 0.39 -17.60
N LYS A 88 1.01 -0.22 -17.20
CA LYS A 88 -0.24 -0.16 -17.96
C LYS A 88 -0.95 1.20 -17.87
N LEU A 89 -0.64 2.03 -16.87
CA LEU A 89 -1.29 3.31 -16.58
C LEU A 89 -2.81 3.17 -16.29
N ASP A 90 -3.23 1.99 -15.87
CA ASP A 90 -4.57 1.74 -15.34
C ASP A 90 -4.73 2.47 -14.00
N VAL A 91 -5.91 3.01 -13.76
CA VAL A 91 -6.22 3.74 -12.52
C VAL A 91 -6.95 2.81 -11.57
N LEU A 92 -6.45 2.70 -10.34
CA LEU A 92 -7.08 1.92 -9.29
C LEU A 92 -8.37 2.58 -8.82
N ASP A 93 -9.46 1.82 -8.77
CA ASP A 93 -10.70 2.24 -8.09
C ASP A 93 -10.48 2.16 -6.57
N VAL A 94 -9.91 3.25 -6.02
CA VAL A 94 -9.51 3.30 -4.61
C VAL A 94 -10.69 3.11 -3.69
N GLU A 95 -11.85 3.74 -3.97
CA GLU A 95 -13.02 3.70 -3.12
C GLU A 95 -13.57 2.28 -3.00
N SER A 96 -13.82 1.62 -4.14
CA SER A 96 -14.32 0.23 -4.12
C SER A 96 -13.34 -0.74 -3.47
N VAL A 97 -12.03 -0.57 -3.69
CA VAL A 97 -11.01 -1.44 -3.09
C VAL A 97 -10.83 -1.17 -1.60
N ALA A 98 -10.98 0.09 -1.15
CA ALA A 98 -10.96 0.46 0.27
C ALA A 98 -12.14 -0.18 1.01
N ASP A 99 -13.36 -0.09 0.45
CA ASP A 99 -14.55 -0.71 1.03
C ASP A 99 -14.35 -2.22 1.22
N ILE A 100 -13.82 -2.91 0.21
CA ILE A 100 -13.51 -4.35 0.27
C ILE A 100 -12.46 -4.66 1.36
N ALA A 101 -11.43 -3.85 1.47
CA ALA A 101 -10.40 -4.02 2.49
C ALA A 101 -10.97 -3.80 3.90
N HIS A 102 -11.77 -2.74 4.08
CA HIS A 102 -12.39 -2.40 5.36
C HIS A 102 -13.45 -3.43 5.80
N GLU A 103 -14.25 -3.96 4.89
CA GLU A 103 -15.16 -5.07 5.19
C GLU A 103 -14.41 -6.30 5.73
N ALA A 104 -13.18 -6.51 5.26
CA ALA A 104 -12.30 -7.57 5.75
C ALA A 104 -11.50 -7.16 7.01
N GLY A 105 -11.64 -5.92 7.50
CA GLY A 105 -10.91 -5.37 8.66
C GLY A 105 -9.41 -5.24 8.43
N ILE A 106 -8.97 -4.94 7.20
CA ILE A 106 -7.57 -4.75 6.83
C ILE A 106 -7.36 -3.41 6.12
N PRO A 107 -6.17 -2.79 6.22
CA PRO A 107 -5.92 -1.50 5.59
C PRO A 107 -5.69 -1.63 4.08
N LEU A 108 -6.04 -0.56 3.35
CA LEU A 108 -5.61 -0.32 1.98
C LEU A 108 -4.37 0.57 1.96
N ILE A 109 -3.29 0.06 1.36
CA ILE A 109 -2.05 0.79 1.10
C ILE A 109 -2.00 1.19 -0.36
N VAL A 110 -1.86 2.49 -0.65
CA VAL A 110 -1.80 3.02 -2.00
C VAL A 110 -0.46 3.71 -2.25
N ASP A 111 0.24 3.28 -3.28
CA ASP A 111 1.40 4.03 -3.80
C ASP A 111 0.89 5.15 -4.73
N ASN A 112 1.03 6.39 -4.26
CA ASN A 112 0.58 7.59 -4.96
C ASN A 112 1.74 8.35 -5.64
N THR A 113 2.82 7.64 -5.98
CA THR A 113 4.03 8.25 -6.54
C THR A 113 3.75 9.02 -7.83
N PHE A 114 2.92 8.48 -8.74
CA PHE A 114 2.70 9.12 -10.03
C PHE A 114 1.68 10.26 -10.00
N ALA A 115 0.55 10.09 -9.33
CA ALA A 115 -0.44 11.15 -9.25
C ALA A 115 0.00 12.29 -8.34
N THR A 116 0.68 11.96 -7.25
CA THR A 116 1.02 12.88 -6.15
C THR A 116 -0.23 13.49 -5.50
N PRO A 117 -0.12 14.14 -4.33
CA PRO A 117 -1.26 14.81 -3.72
C PRO A 117 -1.81 16.00 -4.53
N TYR A 118 -1.12 16.37 -5.62
CA TYR A 118 -1.59 17.42 -6.53
C TYR A 118 -2.74 16.95 -7.43
N LEU A 119 -2.66 15.74 -8.00
CA LEU A 119 -3.70 15.20 -8.86
C LEU A 119 -4.78 14.43 -8.09
N CYS A 120 -4.38 13.68 -7.06
CA CYS A 120 -5.29 12.87 -6.27
C CYS A 120 -4.76 12.68 -4.87
N ARG A 121 -5.65 12.71 -3.88
CA ARG A 121 -5.37 12.34 -2.49
C ARG A 121 -6.17 11.07 -2.17
N PRO A 122 -5.56 9.89 -2.20
CA PRO A 122 -6.27 8.63 -1.98
C PRO A 122 -6.97 8.50 -0.62
N PHE A 123 -6.57 9.28 0.40
CA PHE A 123 -7.28 9.36 1.68
C PHE A 123 -8.71 9.92 1.57
N ASP A 124 -8.99 10.70 0.55
CA ASP A 124 -10.35 11.21 0.28
C ASP A 124 -11.27 10.10 -0.24
N PHE A 125 -10.68 8.97 -0.69
CA PHE A 125 -11.35 7.78 -1.23
C PHE A 125 -11.16 6.54 -0.37
N GLY A 126 -10.75 6.67 0.88
CA GLY A 126 -10.72 5.56 1.83
C GLY A 126 -9.38 4.83 1.97
N ALA A 127 -8.31 5.23 1.29
CA ALA A 127 -6.98 4.66 1.58
C ALA A 127 -6.56 4.94 3.03
N ASP A 128 -5.80 4.02 3.64
CA ASP A 128 -5.35 4.12 5.02
C ASP A 128 -3.89 4.53 5.14
N ILE A 129 -3.06 4.00 4.26
CA ILE A 129 -1.63 4.30 4.18
C ILE A 129 -1.29 4.71 2.76
N ILE A 130 -0.59 5.83 2.60
CA ILE A 130 -0.06 6.28 1.32
C ILE A 130 1.45 6.18 1.31
N ILE A 131 1.98 5.70 0.19
CA ILE A 131 3.40 5.61 -0.07
C ILE A 131 3.78 6.53 -1.22
N HIS A 132 4.95 7.13 -1.11
CA HIS A 132 5.59 7.84 -2.20
C HIS A 132 7.05 7.42 -2.37
N SER A 133 7.45 7.16 -3.60
CA SER A 133 8.83 7.36 -3.98
C SER A 133 9.05 8.87 -4.16
N ALA A 134 9.55 9.54 -3.11
CA ALA A 134 9.86 10.97 -3.17
C ALA A 134 10.96 11.30 -4.20
N THR A 135 11.68 10.28 -4.66
CA THR A 135 12.62 10.29 -5.78
C THR A 135 12.03 10.88 -7.06
N LYS A 136 10.72 10.69 -7.27
CA LYS A 136 10.01 11.00 -8.52
C LYS A 136 9.44 12.41 -8.49
N PHE A 137 8.14 12.57 -8.68
CA PHE A 137 7.52 13.90 -8.86
C PHE A 137 7.57 14.79 -7.62
N ILE A 138 7.59 14.22 -6.39
CA ILE A 138 7.75 15.03 -5.17
C ILE A 138 9.12 15.71 -5.16
N GLY A 139 10.21 14.98 -5.44
CA GLY A 139 11.55 15.54 -5.55
C GLY A 139 11.71 16.41 -6.80
N GLY A 140 11.11 16.00 -7.90
CA GLY A 140 10.94 16.77 -9.14
C GLY A 140 12.20 17.02 -9.99
N HIS A 141 13.38 16.64 -9.49
CA HIS A 141 14.67 17.01 -10.13
C HIS A 141 15.52 15.80 -10.56
N GLY A 142 15.15 14.57 -10.17
CA GLY A 142 15.92 13.36 -10.48
C GLY A 142 17.31 13.28 -9.84
N THR A 143 17.60 14.11 -8.85
CA THR A 143 18.92 14.24 -8.22
C THR A 143 19.02 13.56 -6.85
N SER A 144 17.89 13.17 -6.26
CA SER A 144 17.84 12.63 -4.89
C SER A 144 16.95 11.42 -4.82
N ILE A 145 17.26 10.51 -3.92
CA ILE A 145 16.45 9.33 -3.63
C ILE A 145 15.80 9.51 -2.25
N GLY A 146 14.50 9.21 -2.16
CA GLY A 146 13.77 9.26 -0.91
C GLY A 146 12.45 8.53 -1.01
N GLY A 147 11.86 8.23 0.14
CA GLY A 147 10.53 7.66 0.26
C GLY A 147 9.75 8.32 1.39
N VAL A 148 8.45 8.18 1.36
CA VAL A 148 7.56 8.66 2.42
C VAL A 148 6.45 7.66 2.63
N ILE A 149 6.14 7.40 3.90
CA ILE A 149 4.92 6.71 4.34
C ILE A 149 4.05 7.76 5.00
N VAL A 150 2.77 7.81 4.68
CA VAL A 150 1.79 8.71 5.30
C VAL A 150 0.66 7.87 5.86
N ASP A 151 0.28 8.14 7.11
CA ASP A 151 -0.85 7.48 7.78
C ASP A 151 -2.06 8.42 7.79
N SER A 152 -3.23 7.90 7.42
CA SER A 152 -4.50 8.62 7.48
C SER A 152 -4.94 8.91 8.91
N GLY A 153 -4.57 8.03 9.87
CA GLY A 153 -5.07 8.02 11.24
C GLY A 153 -6.54 7.57 11.36
N LYS A 154 -7.12 7.01 10.31
CA LYS A 154 -8.54 6.62 10.26
C LYS A 154 -8.76 5.12 10.44
N PHE A 155 -7.75 4.29 10.14
CA PHE A 155 -7.89 2.85 10.27
C PHE A 155 -7.93 2.42 11.74
N ASP A 156 -8.88 1.53 12.08
CA ASP A 156 -8.99 0.96 13.42
C ASP A 156 -8.00 -0.20 13.63
N TRP A 157 -6.82 0.12 14.14
CA TRP A 157 -5.79 -0.87 14.47
C TRP A 157 -6.18 -1.76 15.65
N THR A 158 -7.26 -1.41 16.42
CA THR A 158 -7.72 -2.16 17.61
C THR A 158 -8.71 -3.27 17.27
N ASN A 159 -8.97 -3.52 16.00
CA ASN A 159 -9.96 -4.49 15.51
C ASN A 159 -9.61 -5.97 15.75
N GLY A 160 -8.51 -6.26 16.46
CA GLY A 160 -8.05 -7.60 16.83
C GLY A 160 -7.17 -8.30 15.80
N LYS A 161 -6.96 -7.72 14.62
CA LYS A 161 -6.09 -8.30 13.58
C LYS A 161 -4.61 -7.89 13.71
N PHE A 162 -4.32 -6.85 14.49
CA PHE A 162 -3.00 -6.24 14.63
C PHE A 162 -2.58 -6.11 16.09
N PRO A 163 -2.54 -7.22 16.86
CA PRO A 163 -2.22 -7.16 18.29
C PRO A 163 -0.83 -6.57 18.54
N GLU A 164 0.12 -6.75 17.62
CA GLU A 164 1.48 -6.23 17.73
C GLU A 164 1.54 -4.69 17.74
N LEU A 165 0.48 -4.00 17.28
CA LEU A 165 0.40 -2.53 17.27
C LEU A 165 -0.41 -1.98 18.45
N THR A 166 -1.13 -2.83 19.19
CA THR A 166 -2.11 -2.41 20.21
C THR A 166 -1.85 -2.98 21.59
N GLU A 167 -1.10 -4.08 21.68
CA GLU A 167 -0.70 -4.68 22.96
C GLU A 167 0.70 -4.17 23.37
N PRO A 168 0.92 -3.87 24.65
CA PRO A 168 2.22 -3.41 25.14
C PRO A 168 3.29 -4.51 25.12
#